data_9c2b832efb34a6671808911e2d509bbb
#
_entry.id   9c2b832efb34a6671808911e2d509bbb
#
_cell.length_a   1.000
_cell.length_b   1.000
_cell.length_c   1.000
_cell.angle_alpha   90.00
_cell.angle_beta   90.00
_cell.angle_gamma   90.00
#
_symmetry.space_group_name_H-M   'P 1'
#
loop_
_entity.id
_entity.type
_entity.pdbx_description
1 polymer ?
#
loop_
_entity_poly.entity_id
_entity_poly.type
_entity_poly.pdbx_seq_one_letter_code
_entity_poly.pdbx_strand_id
1 'polypeptide(L)'
;MGAARRFVDAQLRDWGLDDLVDDAALIVSELVTNSIRTGCQTRMLVGVRRPTDRMVRILVGDGSRSMPVMVQARPDATSGRGLAMVHRLTHGRWGVTPLPFGKVVHADLAMPR
;
A
#
# COMPACT_ATOMS: atom_id res chain seq x y z
N MET A 1 3.23 -11.65 4.19
CA MET A 1 3.98 -10.56 3.55
C MET A 1 4.49 -10.94 2.17
N GLY A 2 5.22 -12.05 2.04
CA GLY A 2 5.75 -12.48 0.75
C GLY A 2 4.68 -12.75 -0.31
N ALA A 3 3.53 -13.29 0.10
CA ALA A 3 2.44 -13.58 -0.83
C ALA A 3 1.85 -12.29 -1.44
N ALA A 4 1.71 -11.24 -0.65
CA ALA A 4 1.21 -9.96 -1.13
C ALA A 4 2.17 -9.34 -2.15
N ARG A 5 3.46 -9.37 -1.87
CA ARG A 5 4.48 -8.88 -2.80
C ARG A 5 4.46 -9.67 -4.11
N ARG A 6 4.39 -11.00 -4.03
CA ARG A 6 4.36 -11.85 -5.22
C ARG A 6 3.14 -11.58 -6.08
N PHE A 7 1.99 -11.36 -5.44
CA PHE A 7 0.75 -11.05 -6.14
C PHE A 7 0.88 -9.73 -6.93
N VAL A 8 1.34 -8.68 -6.26
CA VAL A 8 1.51 -7.37 -6.89
C VAL A 8 2.56 -7.42 -7.99
N ASP A 9 3.69 -8.07 -7.72
CA ASP A 9 4.79 -8.22 -8.66
C ASP A 9 4.32 -8.93 -9.94
N ALA A 10 3.63 -10.05 -9.80
CA ALA A 10 3.15 -10.82 -10.93
C ALA A 10 2.18 -9.98 -11.79
N GLN A 11 1.29 -9.22 -11.16
CA GLN A 11 0.34 -8.40 -11.89
C GLN A 11 1.02 -7.28 -12.66
N LEU A 12 1.99 -6.62 -12.04
CA LEU A 12 2.71 -5.53 -12.71
C LEU A 12 3.53 -6.04 -13.88
N ARG A 13 4.19 -7.18 -13.71
CA ARG A 13 4.94 -7.80 -14.82
C ARG A 13 4.03 -8.25 -15.95
N ASP A 14 2.86 -8.77 -15.62
CA ASP A 14 1.87 -9.17 -16.62
C ASP A 14 1.40 -7.97 -17.44
N TRP A 15 1.32 -6.80 -16.83
CA TRP A 15 0.98 -5.55 -17.52
C TRP A 15 2.16 -4.87 -18.21
N GLY A 16 3.36 -5.45 -18.10
CA GLY A 16 4.57 -4.85 -18.67
C GLY A 16 5.07 -3.64 -17.91
N LEU A 17 4.77 -3.56 -16.63
CA LEU A 17 5.12 -2.42 -15.77
C LEU A 17 6.25 -2.77 -14.80
N ASP A 18 7.28 -3.44 -15.31
CA ASP A 18 8.40 -3.91 -14.49
C ASP A 18 9.11 -2.78 -13.75
N ASP A 19 9.11 -1.57 -14.32
CA ASP A 19 9.75 -0.41 -13.71
C ASP A 19 9.09 0.02 -12.38
N LEU A 20 7.86 -0.38 -12.15
CA LEU A 20 7.14 -0.04 -10.92
C LEU A 20 7.24 -1.10 -9.83
N VAL A 21 7.83 -2.25 -10.13
CA VAL A 21 7.83 -3.41 -9.23
C VAL A 21 8.49 -3.09 -7.90
N ASP A 22 9.64 -2.45 -7.90
CA ASP A 22 10.38 -2.17 -6.66
C ASP A 22 9.61 -1.22 -5.75
N ASP A 23 9.09 -0.13 -6.29
CA ASP A 23 8.29 0.82 -5.50
C ASP A 23 7.00 0.18 -5.01
N ALA A 24 6.34 -0.59 -5.86
CA ALA A 24 5.11 -1.27 -5.50
C ALA A 24 5.34 -2.28 -4.38
N ALA A 25 6.46 -3.01 -4.41
CA ALA A 25 6.80 -3.95 -3.36
C ALA A 25 6.98 -3.26 -2.00
N LEU A 26 7.64 -2.11 -1.99
CA LEU A 26 7.79 -1.31 -0.78
C LEU A 26 6.43 -0.84 -0.26
N ILE A 27 5.59 -0.34 -1.15
CA ILE A 27 4.28 0.18 -0.79
C ILE A 27 3.40 -0.92 -0.21
N VAL A 28 3.25 -2.05 -0.90
CA VAL A 28 2.36 -3.11 -0.42
C VAL A 28 2.85 -3.68 0.91
N SER A 29 4.16 -3.78 1.10
CA SER A 29 4.73 -4.24 2.36
C SER A 29 4.35 -3.30 3.51
N GLU A 30 4.40 -2.00 3.29
CA GLU A 30 4.07 -1.02 4.32
C GLU A 30 2.58 -0.97 4.60
N LEU A 31 1.74 -1.08 3.58
CA LEU A 31 0.29 -1.11 3.78
C LEU A 31 -0.13 -2.36 4.56
N VAL A 32 0.44 -3.52 4.26
CA VAL A 32 0.17 -4.76 4.98
C VAL A 32 0.67 -4.66 6.42
N THR A 33 1.88 -4.18 6.62
CA THR A 33 2.45 -4.00 7.97
C THR A 33 1.60 -3.06 8.79
N ASN A 34 1.14 -1.96 8.18
CA ASN A 34 0.29 -1.01 8.86
C ASN A 34 -1.06 -1.61 9.25
N SER A 35 -1.66 -2.43 8.41
CA SER A 35 -2.89 -3.15 8.74
C SER A 35 -2.71 -4.06 9.95
N ILE A 36 -1.58 -4.75 10.03
CA ILE A 36 -1.26 -5.59 11.19
C ILE A 36 -1.14 -4.75 12.45
N ARG A 37 -0.42 -3.63 12.38
CA ARG A 37 -0.23 -2.74 13.52
C ARG A 37 -1.53 -2.13 14.02
N THR A 38 -2.47 -1.87 13.13
CA THR A 38 -3.76 -1.27 13.51
C THR A 38 -4.80 -2.31 13.89
N GLY A 39 -4.39 -3.54 14.14
CA GLY A 39 -5.22 -4.55 14.78
C GLY A 39 -5.89 -5.55 13.86
N CYS A 40 -5.47 -5.63 12.60
CA CYS A 40 -5.99 -6.68 11.72
C CYS A 40 -5.50 -8.03 12.20
N GLN A 41 -6.43 -8.88 12.65
CA GLN A 41 -6.12 -10.20 13.19
C GLN A 41 -6.62 -11.33 12.31
N THR A 42 -7.28 -11.01 11.21
CA THR A 42 -7.90 -12.01 10.36
C THR A 42 -7.37 -11.86 8.93
N ARG A 43 -8.28 -11.74 7.97
CA ARG A 43 -7.89 -11.71 6.58
C ARG A 43 -7.66 -10.29 6.11
N MET A 44 -6.67 -10.16 5.26
CA MET A 44 -6.48 -8.96 4.46
C MET A 44 -6.75 -9.29 3.00
N LEU A 45 -7.27 -8.31 2.29
CA LEU A 45 -7.42 -8.39 0.84
C LEU A 45 -6.39 -7.45 0.23
N VAL A 46 -5.66 -7.95 -0.76
CA VAL A 46 -4.70 -7.16 -1.51
C VAL A 46 -5.19 -7.08 -2.94
N GLY A 47 -5.28 -5.88 -3.47
CA GLY A 47 -5.70 -5.66 -4.84
C GLY A 47 -4.76 -4.76 -5.59
N VAL A 48 -4.75 -4.92 -6.90
CA VAL A 48 -4.01 -4.04 -7.80
C VAL A 48 -4.97 -3.66 -8.91
N ARG A 49 -5.10 -2.37 -9.16
CA ARG A 49 -5.94 -1.84 -10.22
C ARG A 49 -5.16 -0.85 -11.07
N ARG A 50 -5.70 -0.60 -12.23
CA ARG A 50 -5.12 0.34 -13.17
C ARG A 50 -6.17 1.38 -13.52
N PRO A 51 -6.37 2.42 -12.66
CA PRO A 51 -7.44 3.39 -12.87
C PRO A 51 -7.30 4.17 -14.17
N THR A 52 -6.05 4.38 -14.61
CA THR A 52 -5.75 4.99 -15.90
C THR A 52 -4.56 4.28 -16.53
N ASP A 53 -4.27 4.57 -17.78
CA ASP A 53 -3.11 3.99 -18.46
C ASP A 53 -1.79 4.36 -17.81
N ARG A 54 -1.78 5.40 -16.98
CA ARG A 54 -0.55 5.94 -16.39
C ARG A 54 -0.51 5.83 -14.88
N MET A 55 -1.43 5.08 -14.28
CA MET A 55 -1.54 4.98 -12.83
C MET A 55 -1.83 3.55 -12.43
N VAL A 56 -1.15 3.08 -11.39
CA VAL A 56 -1.44 1.80 -10.75
C VAL A 56 -1.90 2.08 -9.33
N ARG A 57 -2.99 1.45 -8.91
CA ARG A 57 -3.52 1.55 -7.56
C ARG A 57 -3.30 0.25 -6.83
N ILE A 58 -2.62 0.33 -5.69
CA ILE A 58 -2.44 -0.78 -4.76
C ILE A 58 -3.44 -0.60 -3.63
N LEU A 59 -4.17 -1.66 -3.30
CA LEU A 59 -5.19 -1.62 -2.25
C LEU A 59 -4.92 -2.72 -1.24
N VAL A 60 -5.10 -2.37 0.04
CA VAL A 60 -5.09 -3.34 1.13
C VAL A 60 -6.33 -3.10 1.97
N GLY A 61 -7.20 -4.09 2.01
CA GLY A 61 -8.43 -4.05 2.82
C GLY A 61 -8.28 -4.94 4.03
N ASP A 62 -8.83 -4.51 5.15
CA ASP A 62 -8.84 -5.30 6.38
C ASP A 62 -10.08 -5.01 7.21
N GLY A 63 -10.27 -5.80 8.28
CA GLY A 63 -11.42 -5.67 9.17
C GLY A 63 -11.22 -4.69 10.31
N SER A 64 -10.09 -4.00 10.39
CA SER A 64 -9.82 -3.05 11.44
C SER A 64 -10.42 -1.68 11.12
N ARG A 65 -11.01 -1.04 12.11
CA ARG A 65 -11.49 0.32 11.97
C ARG A 65 -10.49 1.36 12.47
N SER A 66 -9.34 0.91 12.97
CA SER A 66 -8.26 1.82 13.36
C SER A 66 -7.63 2.44 12.12
N MET A 67 -7.53 3.74 12.12
CA MET A 67 -7.01 4.47 10.96
C MET A 67 -5.49 4.43 10.96
N PRO A 68 -4.87 4.30 9.78
CA PRO A 68 -3.43 4.44 9.69
C PRO A 68 -3.02 5.87 10.01
N VAL A 69 -1.87 6.00 10.65
CA VAL A 69 -1.35 7.31 11.05
C VAL A 69 0.03 7.48 10.46
N MET A 70 0.23 8.59 9.78
CA MET A 70 1.55 8.99 9.33
C MET A 70 2.21 9.81 10.45
N VAL A 71 3.22 9.22 11.07
CA VAL A 71 3.95 9.86 12.16
C VAL A 71 5.29 10.33 11.62
N GLN A 72 5.70 11.53 12.01
CA GLN A 72 7.05 12.00 11.68
C GLN A 72 8.07 11.10 12.36
N ALA A 73 8.89 10.43 11.58
CA ALA A 73 9.84 9.46 12.10
C ALA A 73 10.99 10.14 12.81
N ARG A 74 11.36 9.61 13.97
CA ARG A 74 12.62 9.97 14.62
C ARG A 74 13.77 9.23 13.90
N PRO A 75 15.00 9.73 13.97
CA PRO A 75 16.13 9.07 13.29
C PRO A 75 16.31 7.61 13.65
N ASP A 76 15.96 7.23 14.88
CA ASP A 76 16.10 5.86 15.39
C ASP A 76 14.79 5.07 15.33
N ALA A 77 13.70 5.66 14.88
CA ALA A 77 12.40 5.01 14.85
C ALA A 77 12.26 4.14 13.62
N THR A 78 11.73 2.94 13.79
CA THR A 78 11.37 2.05 12.70
C THR A 78 9.88 2.15 12.35
N SER A 79 9.04 2.47 13.33
CA SER A 79 7.61 2.65 13.12
C SER A 79 7.31 4.07 12.63
N GLY A 80 6.31 4.21 11.78
CA GLY A 80 5.91 5.50 11.23
C GLY A 80 6.65 5.91 9.97
N ARG A 81 7.77 5.27 9.65
CA ARG A 81 8.51 5.55 8.41
C ARG A 81 7.78 5.05 7.19
N GLY A 82 7.03 3.96 7.35
CA GLY A 82 6.37 3.30 6.23
C GLY A 82 5.39 4.18 5.50
N LEU A 83 4.48 4.83 6.23
CA LEU A 83 3.51 5.72 5.59
C LEU A 83 4.16 6.99 5.05
N ALA A 84 5.21 7.48 5.68
CA ALA A 84 5.99 8.60 5.15
C ALA A 84 6.63 8.23 3.82
N MET A 85 7.15 7.00 3.70
CA MET A 85 7.69 6.49 2.45
C MET A 85 6.59 6.34 1.39
N VAL A 86 5.43 5.79 1.77
CA VAL A 86 4.28 5.67 0.85
C VAL A 86 3.87 7.05 0.37
N HIS A 87 3.79 8.02 1.27
CA HIS A 87 3.46 9.41 0.91
C HIS A 87 4.45 9.97 -0.12
N ARG A 88 5.72 9.74 0.10
CA ARG A 88 6.77 10.22 -0.81
C ARG A 88 6.72 9.51 -2.17
N LEU A 89 6.62 8.18 -2.18
CA LEU A 89 6.60 7.41 -3.42
C LEU A 89 5.35 7.68 -4.25
N THR A 90 4.24 7.99 -3.63
CA THR A 90 2.97 8.27 -4.31
C THR A 90 2.73 9.76 -4.54
N HIS A 91 3.64 10.63 -4.11
CA HIS A 91 3.44 12.08 -4.12
C HIS A 91 2.14 12.47 -3.42
N GLY A 92 1.87 11.83 -2.30
CA GLY A 92 0.68 12.09 -1.50
C GLY A 92 -0.60 11.42 -2.00
N ARG A 93 -0.52 10.62 -3.06
CA ARG A 93 -1.70 9.96 -3.63
C ARG A 93 -1.99 8.63 -2.91
N TRP A 94 -2.31 8.72 -1.66
CA TRP A 94 -2.77 7.58 -0.86
C TRP A 94 -3.88 8.03 0.05
N GLY A 95 -4.70 7.10 0.50
CA GLY A 95 -5.79 7.43 1.39
C GLY A 95 -6.45 6.21 1.98
N VAL A 96 -7.45 6.45 2.79
CA VAL A 96 -8.19 5.42 3.51
C VAL A 96 -9.68 5.59 3.22
N THR A 97 -10.33 4.49 2.89
CA THR A 97 -11.78 4.45 2.72
C THR A 97 -12.36 3.59 3.84
N PRO A 98 -13.06 4.18 4.82
CA PRO A 98 -13.75 3.39 5.83
C PRO A 98 -14.88 2.57 5.23
N LEU A 99 -15.05 1.36 5.74
CA LEU A 99 -16.14 0.46 5.37
C LEU A 99 -16.97 0.16 6.63
N PRO A 100 -18.19 -0.38 6.50
CA PRO A 100 -18.97 -0.76 7.66
C PRO A 100 -18.26 -1.71 8.62
N PHE A 101 -17.42 -2.61 8.09
CA PHE A 101 -16.72 -3.62 8.88
C PHE A 101 -15.22 -3.60 8.63
N GLY A 102 -14.64 -2.41 8.45
CA GLY A 102 -13.20 -2.33 8.23
C GLY A 102 -12.80 -1.09 7.46
N LYS A 103 -11.75 -1.23 6.67
CA LYS A 103 -11.24 -0.14 5.85
C LYS A 103 -10.48 -0.68 4.64
N VAL A 104 -10.31 0.18 3.66
CA VAL A 104 -9.40 -0.05 2.53
C VAL A 104 -8.40 1.10 2.50
N VAL A 105 -7.13 0.77 2.50
CA VAL A 105 -6.05 1.74 2.28
C VAL A 105 -5.59 1.58 0.84
N HIS A 106 -5.47 2.68 0.13
CA HIS A 106 -4.99 2.66 -1.25
C HIS A 106 -3.78 3.56 -1.42
N ALA A 107 -2.98 3.23 -2.41
CA ALA A 107 -1.81 4.03 -2.79
C ALA A 107 -1.67 3.99 -4.31
N ASP A 108 -1.54 5.15 -4.92
CA ASP A 108 -1.46 5.30 -6.37
C ASP A 108 -0.04 5.63 -6.80
N LEU A 109 0.52 4.78 -7.67
CA LEU A 109 1.81 4.99 -8.30
C LEU A 109 1.62 5.48 -9.72
N ALA A 110 2.19 6.63 -10.03
CA ALA A 110 2.22 7.13 -11.39
C ALA A 110 3.35 6.47 -12.16
N MET A 111 3.09 6.20 -13.43
CA MET A 111 4.15 5.70 -14.32
C MET A 111 5.16 6.79 -14.62
N PRO A 112 6.44 6.41 -14.74
CA PRO A 112 7.46 7.37 -15.19
C PRO A 112 7.11 7.85 -16.60
N ARG A 113 7.41 9.07 -16.86
CA ARG A 113 7.23 9.67 -18.19
C ARG A 113 8.32 9.26 -19.13
#